data_88af5026ebc1f93cac6ff96dd9c24302
#
_entry.id   88af5026ebc1f93cac6ff96dd9c24302
#
_cell.length_a   1.000
_cell.length_b   1.000
_cell.length_c   1.000
_cell.angle_alpha   90.00
_cell.angle_beta   90.00
_cell.angle_gamma   90.00
#
_symmetry.space_group_name_H-M   'P 1'
#
loop_
_entity.id
_entity.type
_entity.pdbx_description
1 polymer ?
#
loop_
_entity_poly.entity_id
_entity_poly.type
_entity_poly.pdbx_seq_one_letter_code
_entity_poly.pdbx_strand_id
1 'polypeptide(L)'
;MAEYTEKMDKAIEATEREFSKIRAGQASPAILNDVRIDYYGTPTPISQVAKVSVPEPRMLLVSPWEKTMVDPIEKAILAANIGLTPMKDGNCIRVSLPILTTERRQELAKLARKHAEEGRVAIRNIRRDANDAIKKNKDLPEDEVKKQQDEVQKATDKAIAEIDRLLAEKEADILKV
;
A
#
# COMPACT_ATOMS: atom_id res chain seq x y z
N MET A 1 24.29 -1.77 12.74
CA MET A 1 23.44 -0.64 12.33
C MET A 1 22.91 0.05 13.58
N ALA A 2 22.85 1.38 13.61
CA ALA A 2 22.39 2.09 14.79
C ALA A 2 20.89 1.86 15.04
N GLU A 3 20.49 1.78 16.28
CA GLU A 3 19.09 1.53 16.68
C GLU A 3 18.12 2.55 16.07
N TYR A 4 18.49 3.83 16.05
CA TYR A 4 17.63 4.86 15.46
C TYR A 4 17.44 4.69 13.96
N THR A 5 18.44 4.18 13.25
CA THR A 5 18.35 3.89 11.81
C THR A 5 17.34 2.78 11.54
N GLU A 6 17.34 1.73 12.33
CA GLU A 6 16.36 0.64 12.23
C GLU A 6 14.94 1.13 12.50
N LYS A 7 14.77 2.00 13.51
CA LYS A 7 13.47 2.60 13.82
C LYS A 7 12.98 3.49 12.69
N MET A 8 13.87 4.27 12.06
CA MET A 8 13.53 5.09 10.90
C MET A 8 13.11 4.25 9.71
N ASP A 9 13.83 3.17 9.43
CA ASP A 9 13.48 2.23 8.35
C ASP A 9 12.10 1.60 8.59
N LYS A 10 11.79 1.22 9.82
CA LYS A 10 10.47 0.71 10.18
C LYS A 10 9.37 1.75 9.99
N ALA A 11 9.65 3.02 10.28
CA ALA A 11 8.69 4.10 10.04
C ALA A 11 8.44 4.30 8.54
N ILE A 12 9.47 4.19 7.71
CA ILE A 12 9.33 4.24 6.25
C ILE A 12 8.50 3.06 5.75
N GLU A 13 8.79 1.85 6.22
CA GLU A 13 8.03 0.65 5.85
C GLU A 13 6.56 0.75 6.25
N ALA A 14 6.27 1.30 7.44
CA ALA A 14 4.91 1.52 7.90
C ALA A 14 4.16 2.51 6.99
N THR A 15 4.81 3.59 6.58
CA THR A 15 4.26 4.57 5.65
C THR A 15 4.00 3.93 4.29
N GLU A 16 4.92 3.13 3.79
CA GLU A 16 4.79 2.41 2.53
C GLU A 16 3.62 1.42 2.57
N ARG A 17 3.42 0.72 3.69
CA ARG A 17 2.25 -0.14 3.87
C ARG A 17 0.93 0.63 3.81
N GLU A 18 0.88 1.81 4.44
CA GLU A 18 -0.32 2.66 4.37
C GLU A 18 -0.57 3.13 2.94
N PHE A 19 0.48 3.48 2.20
CA PHE A 19 0.35 3.85 0.78
C PHE A 19 -0.17 2.69 -0.07
N SER A 20 0.25 1.46 0.22
CA SER A 20 -0.20 0.28 -0.54
C SER A 20 -1.69 0.00 -0.37
N LYS A 21 -2.31 0.47 0.71
CA LYS A 21 -3.75 0.35 0.95
C LYS A 21 -4.56 1.36 0.13
N ILE A 22 -3.94 2.42 -0.36
CA ILE A 22 -4.59 3.42 -1.21
C ILE A 22 -4.65 2.88 -2.64
N ARG A 23 -5.86 2.57 -3.09
CA ARG A 23 -6.07 2.04 -4.45
C ARG A 23 -6.28 3.19 -5.42
N ALA A 24 -5.40 3.26 -6.42
CA ALA A 24 -5.41 4.32 -7.44
C ALA A 24 -6.27 3.99 -8.67
N GLY A 25 -7.22 3.07 -8.55
CA GLY A 25 -8.13 2.68 -9.63
C GLY A 25 -7.51 1.77 -10.69
N GLN A 26 -6.30 1.27 -10.46
CA GLN A 26 -5.69 0.28 -11.36
C GLN A 26 -6.08 -1.14 -10.96
N ALA A 27 -6.38 -1.97 -11.96
CA ALA A 27 -6.71 -3.36 -11.75
C ALA A 27 -5.50 -4.14 -11.24
N SER A 28 -5.71 -4.95 -10.22
CA SER A 28 -4.70 -5.88 -9.69
C SER A 28 -5.41 -7.15 -9.23
N PRO A 29 -4.83 -8.33 -9.47
CA PRO A 29 -5.39 -9.58 -8.96
C PRO A 29 -5.57 -9.58 -7.44
N ALA A 30 -4.78 -8.81 -6.72
CA ALA A 30 -4.87 -8.66 -5.27
C ALA A 30 -6.21 -8.12 -4.78
N ILE A 31 -6.96 -7.40 -5.62
CA ILE A 31 -8.30 -6.88 -5.29
C ILE A 31 -9.26 -8.03 -4.94
N LEU A 32 -9.08 -9.19 -5.57
CA LEU A 32 -9.92 -10.36 -5.38
C LEU A 32 -9.40 -11.34 -4.32
N ASN A 33 -8.30 -11.04 -3.64
CA ASN A 33 -7.69 -11.95 -2.66
C ASN A 33 -8.63 -12.29 -1.48
N ASP A 34 -9.48 -11.36 -1.08
CA ASP A 34 -10.40 -11.54 0.04
C ASP A 34 -11.72 -12.20 -0.37
N VAL A 35 -11.96 -12.37 -1.66
CA VAL A 35 -13.18 -12.99 -2.17
C VAL A 35 -13.04 -14.51 -2.05
N ARG A 36 -14.03 -15.12 -1.39
CA ARG A 36 -14.10 -16.58 -1.20
C ARG A 36 -15.29 -17.15 -1.96
N ILE A 37 -15.08 -18.28 -2.59
CA ILE A 37 -16.07 -18.97 -3.38
C ILE A 37 -16.39 -20.30 -2.69
N ASP A 38 -17.65 -20.68 -2.69
CA ASP A 38 -18.06 -22.00 -2.21
C ASP A 38 -17.68 -23.06 -3.29
N TYR A 39 -16.55 -23.71 -3.07
CA TYR A 39 -16.07 -24.80 -3.93
C TYR A 39 -16.31 -26.12 -3.23
N TYR A 40 -17.38 -26.78 -3.66
CA TYR A 40 -17.84 -28.07 -3.09
C TYR A 40 -17.97 -28.03 -1.56
N GLY A 41 -18.58 -26.96 -1.05
CA GLY A 41 -18.81 -26.75 0.38
C GLY A 41 -17.65 -26.15 1.15
N THR A 42 -16.52 -25.84 0.52
CA THR A 42 -15.34 -25.27 1.15
C THR A 42 -15.08 -23.85 0.64
N PRO A 43 -15.02 -22.83 1.52
CA PRO A 43 -14.61 -21.49 1.09
C PRO A 43 -13.21 -21.50 0.51
N THR A 44 -13.07 -21.12 -0.77
CA THR A 44 -11.81 -21.22 -1.52
C THR A 44 -11.49 -19.87 -2.17
N PRO A 45 -10.22 -19.41 -2.12
CA PRO A 45 -9.82 -18.20 -2.83
C PRO A 45 -10.01 -18.34 -4.35
N ILE A 46 -10.36 -17.23 -5.01
CA ILE A 46 -10.54 -17.22 -6.48
C ILE A 46 -9.30 -17.74 -7.21
N SER A 47 -8.11 -17.40 -6.74
CA SER A 47 -6.84 -17.80 -7.36
C SER A 47 -6.64 -19.32 -7.44
N GLN A 48 -7.33 -20.10 -6.61
CA GLN A 48 -7.24 -21.55 -6.62
C GLN A 48 -8.23 -22.23 -7.59
N VAL A 49 -9.26 -21.52 -8.03
CA VAL A 49 -10.29 -22.06 -8.93
C VAL A 49 -10.29 -21.40 -10.31
N ALA A 50 -9.54 -20.32 -10.47
CA ALA A 50 -9.51 -19.56 -11.71
C ALA A 50 -8.17 -18.85 -11.90
N LYS A 51 -7.85 -18.54 -13.16
CA LYS A 51 -6.74 -17.67 -13.51
C LYS A 51 -7.26 -16.24 -13.53
N VAL A 52 -6.60 -15.32 -12.82
CA VAL A 52 -6.90 -13.90 -12.82
C VAL A 52 -5.83 -13.17 -13.60
N SER A 53 -6.21 -12.43 -14.62
CA SER A 53 -5.32 -11.63 -15.45
C SER A 53 -5.82 -10.19 -15.58
N VAL A 54 -4.94 -9.29 -16.02
CA VAL A 54 -5.23 -7.86 -16.20
C VAL A 54 -5.03 -7.51 -17.67
N PRO A 55 -6.06 -7.72 -18.54
CA PRO A 55 -5.92 -7.41 -19.97
C PRO A 55 -5.87 -5.90 -20.25
N GLU A 56 -6.49 -5.10 -19.37
CA GLU A 56 -6.52 -3.64 -19.47
C GLU A 56 -6.32 -3.03 -18.08
N PRO A 57 -5.85 -1.77 -17.99
CA PRO A 57 -5.55 -1.14 -16.69
C PRO A 57 -6.71 -1.08 -15.69
N ARG A 58 -7.96 -1.16 -16.17
CA ARG A 58 -9.16 -1.10 -15.34
C ARG A 58 -10.06 -2.33 -15.47
N MET A 59 -9.50 -3.43 -15.92
CA MET A 59 -10.26 -4.66 -16.12
C MET A 59 -9.49 -5.84 -15.58
N LEU A 60 -10.21 -6.70 -14.85
CA LEU A 60 -9.73 -8.02 -14.47
C LEU A 60 -10.46 -9.06 -15.31
N LEU A 61 -9.74 -10.06 -15.77
CA LEU A 61 -10.31 -11.20 -16.45
C LEU A 61 -10.13 -12.43 -15.56
N VAL A 62 -11.24 -13.01 -15.15
CA VAL A 62 -11.26 -14.23 -14.34
C VAL A 62 -11.65 -15.39 -15.26
N SER A 63 -10.73 -16.34 -15.44
CA SER A 63 -10.94 -17.52 -16.29
C SER A 63 -10.99 -18.77 -15.43
N PRO A 64 -12.18 -19.24 -15.05
CA PRO A 64 -12.32 -20.47 -14.27
C PRO A 64 -11.80 -21.67 -15.03
N TRP A 65 -11.16 -22.62 -14.33
CA TRP A 65 -10.75 -23.88 -14.92
C TRP A 65 -11.93 -24.82 -15.16
N GLU A 66 -12.99 -24.66 -14.37
CA GLU A 66 -14.24 -25.41 -14.52
C GLU A 66 -15.37 -24.47 -14.91
N LYS A 67 -16.10 -24.79 -15.98
CA LYS A 67 -17.24 -23.97 -16.46
C LYS A 67 -18.32 -23.78 -15.40
N THR A 68 -18.48 -24.76 -14.52
CA THR A 68 -19.47 -24.72 -13.44
C THR A 68 -19.17 -23.66 -12.38
N MET A 69 -17.94 -23.12 -12.36
CA MET A 69 -17.52 -22.11 -11.40
C MET A 69 -17.82 -20.68 -11.85
N VAL A 70 -18.24 -20.46 -13.09
CA VAL A 70 -18.52 -19.10 -13.61
C VAL A 70 -19.59 -18.41 -12.77
N ASP A 71 -20.73 -19.04 -12.56
CA ASP A 71 -21.82 -18.45 -11.79
C ASP A 71 -21.47 -18.27 -10.31
N PRO A 72 -20.88 -19.24 -9.60
CA PRO A 72 -20.44 -19.04 -8.23
C PRO A 72 -19.43 -17.89 -8.05
N ILE A 73 -18.49 -17.75 -8.98
CA ILE A 73 -17.49 -16.67 -8.95
C ILE A 73 -18.16 -15.30 -9.12
N GLU A 74 -19.06 -15.17 -10.10
CA GLU A 74 -19.81 -13.93 -10.30
C GLU A 74 -20.60 -13.53 -9.06
N LYS A 75 -21.32 -14.48 -8.48
CA LYS A 75 -22.09 -14.25 -7.26
C LYS A 75 -21.21 -13.85 -6.07
N ALA A 76 -20.04 -14.49 -5.93
CA ALA A 76 -19.10 -14.19 -4.87
C ALA A 76 -18.53 -12.77 -4.98
N ILE A 77 -18.22 -12.32 -6.19
CA ILE A 77 -17.73 -10.95 -6.45
C ILE A 77 -18.82 -9.93 -6.13
N LEU A 78 -20.06 -10.19 -6.55
CA LEU A 78 -21.19 -9.32 -6.23
C LEU A 78 -21.47 -9.26 -4.72
N ALA A 79 -21.43 -10.40 -4.05
CA ALA A 79 -21.68 -10.50 -2.61
C ALA A 79 -20.60 -9.80 -1.77
N ALA A 80 -19.36 -9.74 -2.27
CA ALA A 80 -18.25 -9.06 -1.59
C ALA A 80 -18.45 -7.54 -1.51
N ASN A 81 -19.29 -6.98 -2.37
CA ASN A 81 -19.63 -5.55 -2.40
C ASN A 81 -18.42 -4.62 -2.36
N ILE A 82 -17.41 -4.94 -3.19
CA ILE A 82 -16.15 -4.20 -3.25
C ILE A 82 -16.13 -3.15 -4.37
N GLY A 83 -17.30 -2.77 -4.89
CA GLY A 83 -17.43 -1.76 -5.93
C GLY A 83 -17.07 -2.22 -7.34
N LEU A 84 -17.03 -3.53 -7.56
CA LEU A 84 -16.71 -4.13 -8.85
C LEU A 84 -17.98 -4.62 -9.55
N THR A 85 -17.99 -4.52 -10.88
CA THR A 85 -19.11 -4.99 -11.70
C THR A 85 -18.64 -6.19 -12.53
N PRO A 86 -18.98 -7.43 -12.14
CA PRO A 86 -18.66 -8.61 -12.92
C PRO A 86 -19.63 -8.76 -14.08
N MET A 87 -19.11 -9.17 -15.24
CA MET A 87 -19.90 -9.51 -16.43
C MET A 87 -19.42 -10.83 -17.00
N LYS A 88 -20.37 -11.71 -17.27
CA LYS A 88 -20.05 -12.98 -17.93
C LYS A 88 -19.71 -12.73 -19.39
N ASP A 89 -18.64 -13.38 -19.86
CA ASP A 89 -18.21 -13.35 -21.26
C ASP A 89 -17.79 -14.78 -21.64
N GLY A 90 -18.74 -15.55 -22.14
CA GLY A 90 -18.52 -16.97 -22.42
C GLY A 90 -18.19 -17.74 -21.15
N ASN A 91 -16.99 -18.35 -21.12
CA ASN A 91 -16.49 -19.11 -19.97
C ASN A 91 -15.67 -18.25 -18.98
N CYS A 92 -15.61 -16.95 -19.21
CA CYS A 92 -14.82 -16.03 -18.43
C CYS A 92 -15.72 -14.99 -17.77
N ILE A 93 -15.18 -14.30 -16.78
CA ILE A 93 -15.84 -13.19 -16.10
C ILE A 93 -14.97 -11.97 -16.27
N ARG A 94 -15.52 -10.91 -16.87
CA ARG A 94 -14.86 -9.61 -16.95
C ARG A 94 -15.30 -8.78 -15.77
N VAL A 95 -14.32 -8.29 -15.02
CA VAL A 95 -14.58 -7.44 -13.85
C VAL A 95 -14.09 -6.04 -14.18
N SER A 96 -15.03 -5.11 -14.37
CA SER A 96 -14.71 -3.72 -14.65
C SER A 96 -14.56 -2.94 -13.35
N LEU A 97 -13.49 -2.14 -13.27
CA LEU A 97 -13.27 -1.21 -12.16
C LEU A 97 -13.87 0.14 -12.50
N PRO A 98 -14.53 0.82 -11.55
CA PRO A 98 -15.07 2.16 -11.82
C PRO A 98 -13.93 3.15 -12.05
N ILE A 99 -14.18 4.13 -12.90
CA ILE A 99 -13.28 5.27 -13.11
C ILE A 99 -13.31 6.12 -11.85
N LEU A 100 -12.15 6.45 -11.29
CA LEU A 100 -12.08 7.36 -10.16
C LEU A 100 -12.47 8.77 -10.61
N THR A 101 -13.39 9.40 -9.87
CA THR A 101 -13.73 10.80 -10.07
C THR A 101 -12.55 11.70 -9.66
N THR A 102 -12.49 12.91 -10.20
CA THR A 102 -11.48 13.90 -9.79
C THR A 102 -11.54 14.16 -8.28
N GLU A 103 -12.76 14.24 -7.74
CA GLU A 103 -12.97 14.44 -6.30
C GLU A 103 -12.40 13.29 -5.48
N ARG A 104 -12.63 12.04 -5.90
CA ARG A 104 -12.10 10.87 -5.20
C ARG A 104 -10.58 10.80 -5.28
N ARG A 105 -9.99 11.16 -6.42
CA ARG A 105 -8.53 11.25 -6.57
C ARG A 105 -7.94 12.28 -5.61
N GLN A 106 -8.58 13.44 -5.46
CA GLN A 106 -8.15 14.47 -4.52
C GLN A 106 -8.22 13.99 -3.08
N GLU A 107 -9.27 13.27 -2.70
CA GLU A 107 -9.39 12.66 -1.38
C GLU A 107 -8.28 11.65 -1.10
N LEU A 108 -7.98 10.80 -2.08
CA LEU A 108 -6.90 9.81 -1.96
C LEU A 108 -5.53 10.48 -1.87
N ALA A 109 -5.31 11.57 -2.61
CA ALA A 109 -4.07 12.34 -2.52
C ALA A 109 -3.90 12.98 -1.13
N LYS A 110 -4.97 13.52 -0.56
CA LYS A 110 -4.97 14.04 0.81
C LYS A 110 -4.65 12.97 1.83
N LEU A 111 -5.21 11.78 1.66
CA LEU A 111 -4.95 10.64 2.55
C LEU A 111 -3.47 10.23 2.47
N ALA A 112 -2.91 10.18 1.27
CA ALA A 112 -1.49 9.88 1.08
C ALA A 112 -0.61 10.94 1.78
N ARG A 113 -0.91 12.22 1.64
CA ARG A 113 -0.18 13.29 2.32
C ARG A 113 -0.28 13.18 3.83
N LYS A 114 -1.43 12.81 4.35
CA LYS A 114 -1.64 12.58 5.79
C LYS A 114 -0.72 11.47 6.29
N HIS A 115 -0.69 10.33 5.62
CA HIS A 115 0.18 9.21 6.00
C HIS A 115 1.66 9.56 5.88
N ALA A 116 2.04 10.35 4.86
CA ALA A 116 3.41 10.84 4.73
C ALA A 116 3.80 11.74 5.90
N GLU A 117 2.93 12.66 6.32
CA GLU A 117 3.21 13.53 7.47
C GLU A 117 3.30 12.74 8.77
N GLU A 118 2.44 11.74 8.97
CA GLU A 118 2.53 10.83 10.12
C GLU A 118 3.89 10.12 10.15
N GLY A 119 4.39 9.68 9.00
CA GLY A 119 5.71 9.09 8.87
C GLY A 119 6.83 10.06 9.20
N ARG A 120 6.75 11.30 8.71
CA ARG A 120 7.75 12.35 9.02
C ARG A 120 7.77 12.66 10.51
N VAL A 121 6.60 12.76 11.13
CA VAL A 121 6.48 12.99 12.58
C VAL A 121 7.14 11.86 13.35
N ALA A 122 6.90 10.61 12.97
CA ALA A 122 7.53 9.45 13.58
C ALA A 122 9.07 9.52 13.48
N ILE A 123 9.60 9.91 12.32
CA ILE A 123 11.03 10.05 12.10
C ILE A 123 11.61 11.20 12.96
N ARG A 124 10.93 12.32 13.05
CA ARG A 124 11.36 13.44 13.90
C ARG A 124 11.38 13.06 15.38
N ASN A 125 10.43 12.27 15.85
CA ASN A 125 10.41 11.77 17.20
C ASN A 125 11.58 10.81 17.47
N ILE A 126 11.91 9.94 16.52
CA ILE A 126 13.06 9.05 16.59
C ILE A 126 14.35 9.87 16.68
N ARG A 127 14.48 10.92 15.86
CA ARG A 127 15.62 11.86 15.93
C ARG A 127 15.75 12.49 17.30
N ARG A 128 14.65 12.99 17.85
CA ARG A 128 14.63 13.62 19.16
C ARG A 128 15.10 12.67 20.25
N ASP A 129 14.57 11.43 20.24
CA ASP A 129 14.94 10.42 21.22
C ASP A 129 16.43 10.04 21.10
N ALA A 130 16.93 9.92 19.87
CA ALA A 130 18.34 9.62 19.62
C ALA A 130 19.25 10.76 20.13
N ASN A 131 18.89 12.02 19.87
CA ASN A 131 19.64 13.18 20.34
C ASN A 131 19.61 13.28 21.87
N ASP A 132 18.48 13.00 22.51
CA ASP A 132 18.35 13.01 23.95
C ASP A 132 19.23 11.92 24.59
N ALA A 133 19.28 10.71 23.99
CA ALA A 133 20.15 9.64 24.46
C ALA A 133 21.63 10.02 24.35
N ILE A 134 22.04 10.71 23.28
CA ILE A 134 23.41 11.19 23.09
C ILE A 134 23.77 12.23 24.17
N LYS A 135 22.87 13.19 24.43
CA LYS A 135 23.07 14.22 25.44
C LYS A 135 23.14 13.67 26.87
N LYS A 136 22.43 12.59 27.16
CA LYS A 136 22.43 11.95 28.48
C LYS A 136 23.69 11.14 28.76
N ASN A 137 24.46 10.82 27.74
CA ASN A 137 25.70 10.09 27.89
C ASN A 137 26.83 11.05 28.30
N LYS A 138 27.08 11.15 29.59
CA LYS A 138 28.07 12.08 30.17
C LYS A 138 29.52 11.66 29.86
N ASP A 139 29.73 10.46 29.39
CA ASP A 139 31.06 9.92 29.10
C ASP A 139 31.59 10.35 27.73
N LEU A 140 30.74 10.97 26.90
CA LEU A 140 31.12 11.42 25.56
C LEU A 140 31.70 12.83 25.58
N PRO A 141 32.88 13.05 24.93
CA PRO A 141 33.39 14.39 24.68
C PRO A 141 32.43 15.22 23.80
N GLU A 142 32.49 16.54 23.93
CA GLU A 142 31.64 17.45 23.15
C GLU A 142 31.76 17.23 21.63
N ASP A 143 32.99 16.99 21.13
CA ASP A 143 33.25 16.72 19.71
C ASP A 143 32.52 15.46 19.25
N GLU A 144 32.50 14.42 20.05
CA GLU A 144 31.82 13.17 19.74
C GLU A 144 30.30 13.32 19.79
N VAL A 145 29.78 14.08 20.76
CA VAL A 145 28.35 14.41 20.85
C VAL A 145 27.89 15.10 19.57
N LYS A 146 28.63 16.11 19.14
CA LYS A 146 28.32 16.86 17.93
C LYS A 146 28.34 15.97 16.69
N LYS A 147 29.37 15.13 16.57
CA LYS A 147 29.51 14.19 15.46
C LYS A 147 28.34 13.21 15.40
N GLN A 148 27.94 12.64 16.51
CA GLN A 148 26.81 11.69 16.58
C GLN A 148 25.49 12.39 16.27
N GLN A 149 25.29 13.62 16.74
CA GLN A 149 24.10 14.41 16.40
C GLN A 149 24.04 14.73 14.91
N ASP A 150 25.17 15.04 14.28
CA ASP A 150 25.25 15.26 12.83
C ASP A 150 24.91 14.00 12.05
N GLU A 151 25.35 12.83 12.53
CA GLU A 151 25.01 11.54 11.92
C GLU A 151 23.50 11.24 12.02
N VAL A 152 22.90 11.53 13.17
CA VAL A 152 21.45 11.41 13.37
C VAL A 152 20.70 12.35 12.43
N GLN A 153 21.18 13.57 12.27
CA GLN A 153 20.54 14.54 11.36
C GLN A 153 20.61 14.09 9.90
N LYS A 154 21.74 13.56 9.46
CA LYS A 154 21.89 13.00 8.11
C LYS A 154 20.95 11.83 7.87
N ALA A 155 20.85 10.93 8.84
CA ALA A 155 19.91 9.80 8.75
C ALA A 155 18.46 10.28 8.70
N THR A 156 18.11 11.31 9.47
CA THR A 156 16.78 11.93 9.46
C THR A 156 16.46 12.53 8.11
N ASP A 157 17.37 13.31 7.56
CA ASP A 157 17.19 13.97 6.25
C ASP A 157 17.00 12.94 5.15
N LYS A 158 17.78 11.86 5.17
CA LYS A 158 17.67 10.76 4.23
C LYS A 158 16.32 10.03 4.34
N ALA A 159 15.88 9.78 5.56
CA ALA A 159 14.61 9.08 5.82
C ALA A 159 13.41 9.94 5.36
N ILE A 160 13.42 11.24 5.65
CA ILE A 160 12.37 12.15 5.21
C ILE A 160 12.35 12.27 3.69
N ALA A 161 13.51 12.36 3.04
CA ALA A 161 13.62 12.39 1.59
C ALA A 161 13.03 11.11 0.96
N GLU A 162 13.21 9.95 1.57
CA GLU A 162 12.63 8.70 1.11
C GLU A 162 11.10 8.69 1.22
N ILE A 163 10.54 9.20 2.31
CA ILE A 163 9.09 9.35 2.44
C ILE A 163 8.55 10.32 1.39
N ASP A 164 9.24 11.43 1.14
CA ASP A 164 8.83 12.40 0.13
C ASP A 164 8.85 11.79 -1.27
N ARG A 165 9.85 10.95 -1.57
CA ARG A 165 9.94 10.21 -2.83
C ARG A 165 8.77 9.25 -3.00
N LEU A 166 8.47 8.47 -1.96
CA LEU A 166 7.34 7.53 -1.97
C LEU A 166 6.00 8.25 -2.12
N LEU A 167 5.84 9.40 -1.47
CA LEU A 167 4.65 10.23 -1.61
C LEU A 167 4.49 10.73 -3.05
N ALA A 168 5.55 11.24 -3.65
CA ALA A 168 5.52 11.73 -5.03
C ALA A 168 5.14 10.63 -6.01
N GLU A 169 5.70 9.43 -5.86
CA GLU A 169 5.33 8.27 -6.66
C GLU A 169 3.85 7.91 -6.48
N LYS A 170 3.36 7.91 -5.24
CA LYS A 170 1.96 7.57 -4.95
C LYS A 170 1.00 8.62 -5.49
N GLU A 171 1.32 9.90 -5.37
CA GLU A 171 0.51 10.97 -5.95
C GLU A 171 0.43 10.87 -7.48
N ALA A 172 1.55 10.54 -8.13
CA ALA A 172 1.58 10.31 -9.56
C ALA A 172 0.67 9.14 -9.97
N ASP A 173 0.70 8.04 -9.21
CA ASP A 173 -0.18 6.89 -9.44
C ASP A 173 -1.66 7.25 -9.27
N ILE A 174 -1.99 8.01 -8.24
CA ILE A 174 -3.37 8.45 -7.96
C ILE A 174 -3.89 9.34 -9.07
N LEU A 175 -3.06 10.25 -9.59
CA LEU A 175 -3.43 11.20 -10.63
C LEU A 175 -3.33 10.64 -12.05
N LYS A 176 -2.77 9.46 -12.20
CA LYS A 176 -2.63 8.81 -13.50
C LYS A 176 -3.99 8.38 -14.04
N VAL A 177 -4.29 8.81 -15.24
CA VAL A 177 -5.56 8.52 -15.93
C VAL A 177 -5.46 7.19 -16.68
#